data_319a9ed351ee9b955f6d4638467132da
#
_entry.id   319a9ed351ee9b955f6d4638467132da
#
_cell.length_a   1.000
_cell.length_b   1.000
_cell.length_c   1.000
_cell.angle_alpha   90.00
_cell.angle_beta   90.00
_cell.angle_gamma   90.00
#
_symmetry.space_group_name_H-M   'P 1'
#
loop_
_entity.id
_entity.type
_entity.pdbx_description
1 polymer ?
#
loop_
_entity_poly.entity_id
_entity_poly.type
_entity_poly.pdbx_seq_one_letter_code
_entity_poly.pdbx_strand_id
1 'polypeptide(L)'
;MSLEPSPRPVPTRDGHGLAVAALLVGATLWGFFWYPLRALETAGLPGLWAVAFIYLGATLVGLVAARHHLAWLRRAPLRVAGIALTSGLSGTAFSLGMIHGEVARVMLFFYLSPVWSVLMARLFLDETFTRASVTALLLALGGAVVMLWPGQAALQILPADLLGLIAGMAFAATNIQVRHARWLPLRIKTLAAWAGAPFLAAGSAGVLGMALVPDPRSIALALLVGMVMMTAMTVTVQIGVTRLPVRQSSVILIFELVAGALSAAWLAGELLEIREWIGGALIVCGGMIAGWRRRGH
;
A
#
# COMPACT_ATOMS: atom_id res chain seq x y z
N MET A 1 -22.41 -35.84 -4.73
CA MET A 1 -23.36 -34.73 -4.79
C MET A 1 -22.52 -33.45 -4.76
N SER A 2 -22.13 -32.96 -5.95
CA SER A 2 -21.26 -31.79 -6.16
C SER A 2 -22.09 -30.53 -5.90
N LEU A 3 -21.79 -29.83 -4.81
CA LEU A 3 -22.33 -28.51 -4.55
C LEU A 3 -21.67 -27.53 -5.52
N GLU A 4 -22.35 -27.20 -6.60
CA GLU A 4 -21.97 -26.08 -7.45
C GLU A 4 -21.97 -24.81 -6.59
N PRO A 5 -20.90 -23.97 -6.68
CA PRO A 5 -20.89 -22.71 -5.97
C PRO A 5 -22.00 -21.81 -6.57
N SER A 6 -22.93 -21.39 -5.71
CA SER A 6 -24.01 -20.47 -6.09
C SER A 6 -23.44 -19.24 -6.82
N PRO A 7 -24.07 -18.80 -7.95
CA PRO A 7 -23.62 -17.62 -8.67
C PRO A 7 -23.64 -16.40 -7.74
N ARG A 8 -22.52 -15.67 -7.71
CA ARG A 8 -22.43 -14.41 -6.93
C ARG A 8 -23.53 -13.47 -7.43
N PRO A 9 -24.33 -12.87 -6.55
CA PRO A 9 -25.35 -11.92 -6.96
C PRO A 9 -24.71 -10.77 -7.76
N VAL A 10 -25.26 -10.50 -8.94
CA VAL A 10 -24.88 -9.34 -9.76
C VAL A 10 -25.25 -8.09 -8.95
N PRO A 11 -24.29 -7.16 -8.69
CA PRO A 11 -24.59 -5.94 -7.96
C PRO A 11 -25.72 -5.17 -8.64
N THR A 12 -26.70 -4.75 -7.87
CA THR A 12 -27.73 -3.80 -8.34
C THR A 12 -27.03 -2.50 -8.79
N ARG A 13 -27.65 -1.70 -9.66
CA ARG A 13 -27.08 -0.42 -10.15
C ARG A 13 -26.63 0.48 -9.01
N ASP A 14 -27.38 0.54 -7.92
CA ASP A 14 -27.05 1.32 -6.72
C ASP A 14 -25.82 0.78 -5.98
N GLY A 15 -25.64 -0.53 -5.91
CA GLY A 15 -24.47 -1.17 -5.30
C GLY A 15 -23.17 -0.95 -6.10
N HIS A 16 -23.27 -0.80 -7.44
CA HIS A 16 -22.13 -0.51 -8.29
C HIS A 16 -21.62 0.93 -8.06
N GLY A 17 -22.53 1.92 -8.07
CA GLY A 17 -22.17 3.32 -7.84
C GLY A 17 -21.52 3.54 -6.47
N LEU A 18 -22.05 2.90 -5.41
CA LEU A 18 -21.47 2.93 -4.07
C LEU A 18 -20.05 2.34 -4.03
N ALA A 19 -19.81 1.24 -4.74
CA ALA A 19 -18.50 0.61 -4.80
C ALA A 19 -17.46 1.47 -5.53
N VAL A 20 -17.85 2.15 -6.61
CA VAL A 20 -17.00 3.12 -7.33
C VAL A 20 -16.67 4.31 -6.43
N ALA A 21 -17.70 4.91 -5.78
CA ALA A 21 -17.50 6.04 -4.88
C ALA A 21 -16.60 5.67 -3.69
N ALA A 22 -16.83 4.51 -3.06
CA ALA A 22 -15.99 4.04 -1.97
C ALA A 22 -14.52 3.88 -2.40
N LEU A 23 -14.28 3.33 -3.58
CA LEU A 23 -12.93 3.13 -4.09
C LEU A 23 -12.23 4.44 -4.44
N LEU A 24 -12.96 5.42 -5.01
CA LEU A 24 -12.44 6.76 -5.26
C LEU A 24 -12.08 7.48 -3.95
N VAL A 25 -12.96 7.41 -2.95
CA VAL A 25 -12.67 7.96 -1.61
C VAL A 25 -11.43 7.32 -1.02
N GLY A 26 -11.32 5.98 -1.07
CA GLY A 26 -10.15 5.27 -0.56
C GLY A 26 -8.86 5.66 -1.28
N ALA A 27 -8.88 5.71 -2.61
CA ALA A 27 -7.74 6.12 -3.42
C ALA A 27 -7.32 7.58 -3.13
N THR A 28 -8.30 8.49 -2.99
CA THR A 28 -8.02 9.89 -2.61
C THR A 28 -7.37 9.97 -1.23
N LEU A 29 -7.93 9.29 -0.22
CA LEU A 29 -7.36 9.29 1.13
C LEU A 29 -5.94 8.72 1.16
N TRP A 30 -5.65 7.66 0.39
CA TRP A 30 -4.31 7.11 0.26
C TRP A 30 -3.36 8.11 -0.40
N GLY A 31 -3.77 8.80 -1.45
CA GLY A 31 -2.99 9.87 -2.09
C GLY A 31 -2.68 11.03 -1.16
N PHE A 32 -3.57 11.34 -0.21
CA PHE A 32 -3.37 12.39 0.80
C PHE A 32 -2.67 11.92 2.09
N PHE A 33 -2.36 10.64 2.22
CA PHE A 33 -1.84 10.09 3.48
C PHE A 33 -0.47 10.65 3.90
N TRP A 34 0.32 11.14 2.96
CA TRP A 34 1.59 11.81 3.23
C TRP A 34 1.44 13.07 4.07
N TYR A 35 0.32 13.80 3.91
CA TYR A 35 0.11 15.09 4.59
C TYR A 35 0.03 14.98 6.12
N PRO A 36 -0.80 14.12 6.73
CA PRO A 36 -0.78 13.96 8.19
C PRO A 36 0.54 13.41 8.72
N LEU A 37 1.29 12.61 7.95
CA LEU A 37 2.62 12.14 8.33
C LEU A 37 3.59 13.31 8.48
N ARG A 38 3.71 14.17 7.46
CA ARG A 38 4.57 15.36 7.50
C ARG A 38 4.10 16.40 8.53
N ALA A 39 2.80 16.55 8.69
CA ALA A 39 2.24 17.47 9.70
C ALA A 39 2.59 17.02 11.13
N LEU A 40 2.57 15.73 11.43
CA LEU A 40 2.99 15.21 12.73
C LEU A 40 4.48 15.38 12.96
N GLU A 41 5.31 15.16 11.92
CA GLU A 41 6.76 15.36 12.02
C GLU A 41 7.11 16.82 12.25
N THR A 42 6.50 17.76 11.52
CA THR A 42 6.69 19.19 11.72
C THR A 42 6.18 19.66 13.10
N ALA A 43 5.19 18.97 13.67
CA ALA A 43 4.73 19.19 15.04
C ALA A 43 5.66 18.58 16.12
N GLY A 44 6.81 18.01 15.73
CA GLY A 44 7.83 17.49 16.63
C GLY A 44 7.68 16.01 17.01
N LEU A 45 6.77 15.25 16.37
CA LEU A 45 6.69 13.80 16.53
C LEU A 45 7.56 13.12 15.46
N PRO A 46 8.73 12.54 15.78
CA PRO A 46 9.63 11.96 14.79
C PRO A 46 8.93 10.92 13.93
N GLY A 47 9.24 10.88 12.63
CA GLY A 47 8.51 10.09 11.62
C GLY A 47 8.29 8.63 11.97
N LEU A 48 9.30 7.94 12.54
CA LEU A 48 9.13 6.55 13.02
C LEU A 48 8.09 6.43 14.13
N TRP A 49 8.05 7.38 15.07
CA TRP A 49 7.04 7.39 16.13
C TRP A 49 5.66 7.76 15.60
N ALA A 50 5.58 8.70 14.64
CA ALA A 50 4.32 9.03 13.97
C ALA A 50 3.73 7.79 13.28
N VAL A 51 4.54 7.04 12.52
CA VAL A 51 4.14 5.78 11.89
C VAL A 51 3.69 4.75 12.94
N ALA A 52 4.48 4.58 14.02
CA ALA A 52 4.15 3.63 15.07
C ALA A 52 2.76 3.92 15.68
N PHE A 53 2.46 5.17 16.03
CA PHE A 53 1.18 5.53 16.65
C PHE A 53 0.01 5.53 15.66
N ILE A 54 0.20 5.95 14.41
CA ILE A 54 -0.85 5.86 13.39
C ILE A 54 -1.26 4.39 13.18
N TYR A 55 -0.30 3.51 12.95
CA TYR A 55 -0.62 2.09 12.76
C TYR A 55 -1.11 1.40 14.04
N LEU A 56 -0.66 1.86 15.22
CA LEU A 56 -1.21 1.40 16.51
C LEU A 56 -2.69 1.77 16.62
N GLY A 57 -3.08 2.99 16.28
CA GLY A 57 -4.48 3.41 16.24
C GLY A 57 -5.35 2.51 15.35
N ALA A 58 -4.90 2.23 14.12
CA ALA A 58 -5.57 1.29 13.23
C ALA A 58 -5.61 -0.14 13.81
N THR A 59 -4.51 -0.59 14.44
CA THR A 59 -4.43 -1.90 15.09
C THR A 59 -5.45 -2.06 16.21
N LEU A 60 -5.66 -1.03 17.03
CA LEU A 60 -6.67 -1.03 18.09
C LEU A 60 -8.08 -1.22 17.52
N VAL A 61 -8.43 -0.50 16.44
CA VAL A 61 -9.69 -0.71 15.72
C VAL A 61 -9.76 -2.14 15.17
N GLY A 62 -8.68 -2.63 14.58
CA GLY A 62 -8.56 -3.98 14.06
C GLY A 62 -8.77 -5.06 15.11
N LEU A 63 -8.23 -4.89 16.32
CA LEU A 63 -8.43 -5.80 17.47
C LEU A 63 -9.91 -5.89 17.85
N VAL A 64 -10.59 -4.75 17.96
CA VAL A 64 -12.03 -4.70 18.25
C VAL A 64 -12.83 -5.38 17.14
N ALA A 65 -12.53 -5.08 15.87
CA ALA A 65 -13.20 -5.67 14.72
C ALA A 65 -12.98 -7.18 14.59
N ALA A 66 -11.79 -7.67 14.99
CA ALA A 66 -11.39 -9.07 14.90
C ALA A 66 -11.67 -9.87 16.19
N ARG A 67 -12.25 -9.29 17.24
CA ARG A 67 -12.38 -9.88 18.58
C ARG A 67 -12.91 -11.33 18.62
N HIS A 68 -13.84 -11.66 17.76
CA HIS A 68 -14.40 -13.03 17.66
C HIS A 68 -13.53 -14.01 16.85
N HIS A 69 -12.45 -13.52 16.28
CA HIS A 69 -11.54 -14.31 15.42
C HIS A 69 -10.11 -14.41 16.01
N LEU A 70 -9.83 -13.83 17.18
CA LEU A 70 -8.48 -13.75 17.77
C LEU A 70 -7.83 -15.12 18.02
N ALA A 71 -8.63 -16.18 18.17
CA ALA A 71 -8.11 -17.54 18.28
C ALA A 71 -7.21 -17.94 17.08
N TRP A 72 -7.41 -17.32 15.89
CA TRP A 72 -6.60 -17.55 14.71
C TRP A 72 -5.14 -17.08 14.86
N LEU A 73 -4.87 -16.10 15.73
CA LEU A 73 -3.51 -15.66 16.05
C LEU A 73 -2.66 -16.81 16.61
N ARG A 74 -3.29 -17.68 17.42
CA ARG A 74 -2.65 -18.88 17.99
C ARG A 74 -2.67 -20.07 17.04
N ARG A 75 -3.70 -20.20 16.18
CA ARG A 75 -3.85 -21.31 15.22
C ARG A 75 -2.90 -21.20 14.03
N ALA A 76 -2.50 -19.99 13.66
CA ALA A 76 -1.66 -19.73 12.48
C ALA A 76 -0.57 -18.67 12.76
N PRO A 77 0.24 -18.81 13.83
CA PRO A 77 1.13 -17.75 14.30
C PRO A 77 2.14 -17.32 13.24
N LEU A 78 2.78 -18.26 12.55
CA LEU A 78 3.78 -17.97 11.52
C LEU A 78 3.18 -17.24 10.30
N ARG A 79 1.94 -17.58 9.90
CA ARG A 79 1.27 -16.91 8.78
C ARG A 79 0.88 -15.48 9.15
N VAL A 80 0.36 -15.31 10.36
CA VAL A 80 0.01 -13.97 10.87
C VAL A 80 1.26 -13.11 11.03
N ALA A 81 2.32 -13.66 11.63
CA ALA A 81 3.60 -12.96 11.79
C ALA A 81 4.23 -12.59 10.44
N GLY A 82 4.20 -13.50 9.47
CA GLY A 82 4.71 -13.23 8.12
C GLY A 82 3.97 -12.06 7.44
N ILE A 83 2.63 -12.05 7.49
CA ILE A 83 1.82 -10.94 6.95
C ILE A 83 2.14 -9.65 7.72
N ALA A 84 2.22 -9.70 9.05
CA ALA A 84 2.54 -8.54 9.87
C ALA A 84 3.92 -7.96 9.55
N LEU A 85 4.93 -8.81 9.42
CA LEU A 85 6.30 -8.40 9.12
C LEU A 85 6.39 -7.71 7.75
N THR A 86 5.89 -8.35 6.69
CA THR A 86 6.00 -7.80 5.34
C THR A 86 5.11 -6.58 5.13
N SER A 87 3.89 -6.57 5.67
CA SER A 87 3.02 -5.41 5.60
C SER A 87 3.54 -4.25 6.47
N GLY A 88 4.07 -4.57 7.66
CA GLY A 88 4.70 -3.59 8.54
C GLY A 88 5.92 -2.95 7.89
N LEU A 89 6.78 -3.74 7.25
CA LEU A 89 7.92 -3.23 6.48
C LEU A 89 7.46 -2.32 5.33
N SER A 90 6.43 -2.75 4.58
CA SER A 90 5.85 -1.95 3.52
C SER A 90 5.32 -0.61 4.04
N GLY A 91 4.49 -0.63 5.08
CA GLY A 91 3.89 0.57 5.66
C GLY A 91 4.92 1.52 6.27
N THR A 92 5.91 0.98 7.00
CA THR A 92 6.97 1.79 7.61
C THR A 92 7.86 2.44 6.55
N ALA A 93 8.34 1.66 5.57
CA ALA A 93 9.20 2.18 4.51
C ALA A 93 8.46 3.20 3.62
N PHE A 94 7.19 2.91 3.24
CA PHE A 94 6.36 3.83 2.47
C PHE A 94 6.16 5.16 3.20
N SER A 95 5.77 5.10 4.47
CA SER A 95 5.53 6.30 5.28
C SER A 95 6.78 7.14 5.46
N LEU A 96 7.94 6.52 5.74
CA LEU A 96 9.21 7.24 5.84
C LEU A 96 9.63 7.86 4.49
N GLY A 97 9.42 7.14 3.40
CA GLY A 97 9.63 7.68 2.06
C GLY A 97 8.79 8.94 1.82
N MET A 98 7.51 8.90 2.19
CA MET A 98 6.58 10.03 2.06
C MET A 98 6.95 11.23 2.93
N ILE A 99 7.56 11.00 4.09
CA ILE A 99 8.01 12.06 5.00
C ILE A 99 9.25 12.75 4.45
N HIS A 100 10.25 11.99 4.01
CA HIS A 100 11.58 12.49 3.71
C HIS A 100 11.89 12.66 2.21
N GLY A 101 11.00 12.21 1.32
CA GLY A 101 11.16 12.28 -0.13
C GLY A 101 10.04 13.04 -0.83
N GLU A 102 10.16 13.18 -2.14
CA GLU A 102 9.09 13.69 -2.98
C GLU A 102 7.97 12.66 -3.07
N VAL A 103 6.75 13.07 -2.69
CA VAL A 103 5.59 12.18 -2.56
C VAL A 103 5.33 11.37 -3.83
N ALA A 104 5.23 12.08 -4.96
CA ALA A 104 4.91 11.44 -6.22
C ALA A 104 6.00 10.46 -6.67
N ARG A 105 7.27 10.81 -6.44
CA ARG A 105 8.41 9.98 -6.78
C ARG A 105 8.45 8.68 -5.94
N VAL A 106 8.24 8.78 -4.64
CA VAL A 106 8.14 7.62 -3.73
C VAL A 106 6.97 6.71 -4.13
N MET A 107 5.81 7.29 -4.46
CA MET A 107 4.66 6.55 -4.97
C MET A 107 4.99 5.80 -6.26
N LEU A 108 5.68 6.43 -7.22
CA LEU A 108 6.07 5.80 -8.47
C LEU A 108 6.98 4.58 -8.23
N PHE A 109 7.96 4.66 -7.33
CA PHE A 109 8.78 3.51 -6.94
C PHE A 109 7.98 2.41 -6.25
N PHE A 110 7.01 2.77 -5.41
CA PHE A 110 6.08 1.82 -4.82
C PHE A 110 5.23 1.11 -5.89
N TYR A 111 4.80 1.81 -6.92
CA TYR A 111 4.05 1.24 -8.05
C TYR A 111 4.86 0.29 -8.96
N LEU A 112 6.14 0.06 -8.67
CA LEU A 112 6.88 -1.10 -9.19
C LEU A 112 6.46 -2.42 -8.52
N SER A 113 5.60 -2.38 -7.51
CA SER A 113 5.09 -3.58 -6.81
C SER A 113 4.50 -4.67 -7.72
N PRO A 114 3.86 -4.40 -8.88
CA PRO A 114 3.47 -5.45 -9.82
C PRO A 114 4.66 -6.24 -10.38
N VAL A 115 5.81 -5.61 -10.59
CA VAL A 115 7.05 -6.28 -11.02
C VAL A 115 7.46 -7.33 -10.00
N TRP A 116 7.55 -6.90 -8.73
CA TRP A 116 7.86 -7.80 -7.62
C TRP A 116 6.84 -8.89 -7.46
N SER A 117 5.54 -8.57 -7.65
CA SER A 117 4.47 -9.56 -7.57
C SER A 117 4.60 -10.64 -8.64
N VAL A 118 4.98 -10.30 -9.86
CA VAL A 118 5.23 -11.26 -10.95
C VAL A 118 6.44 -12.14 -10.65
N LEU A 119 7.55 -11.54 -10.21
CA LEU A 119 8.77 -12.27 -9.85
C LEU A 119 8.52 -13.23 -8.68
N MET A 120 7.87 -12.76 -7.62
CA MET A 120 7.56 -13.58 -6.44
C MET A 120 6.53 -14.67 -6.74
N ALA A 121 5.53 -14.39 -7.60
CA ALA A 121 4.59 -15.42 -8.04
C ALA A 121 5.29 -16.55 -8.79
N ARG A 122 6.30 -16.22 -9.58
CA ARG A 122 7.15 -17.25 -10.24
C ARG A 122 7.95 -18.06 -9.23
N LEU A 123 8.55 -17.40 -8.23
CA LEU A 123 9.45 -18.05 -7.26
C LEU A 123 8.68 -18.88 -6.20
N PHE A 124 7.53 -18.43 -5.76
CA PHE A 124 6.81 -19.01 -4.61
C PHE A 124 5.50 -19.69 -4.95
N LEU A 125 4.98 -19.51 -6.16
CA LEU A 125 3.71 -20.08 -6.62
C LEU A 125 3.86 -20.95 -7.86
N ASP A 126 5.09 -21.13 -8.38
CA ASP A 126 5.40 -21.85 -9.63
C ASP A 126 4.59 -21.35 -10.84
N GLU A 127 4.13 -20.10 -10.81
CA GLU A 127 3.41 -19.49 -11.92
C GLU A 127 4.36 -19.21 -13.09
N THR A 128 3.98 -19.60 -14.30
CA THR A 128 4.78 -19.37 -15.51
C THR A 128 4.68 -17.92 -15.98
N PHE A 129 5.79 -17.39 -16.54
CA PHE A 129 5.76 -16.10 -17.21
C PHE A 129 4.84 -16.15 -18.44
N THR A 130 3.82 -15.31 -18.43
CA THR A 130 2.99 -15.09 -19.62
C THR A 130 3.53 -13.91 -20.42
N ARG A 131 3.17 -13.82 -21.71
CA ARG A 131 3.52 -12.65 -22.53
C ARG A 131 3.06 -11.34 -21.88
N ALA A 132 1.88 -11.33 -21.24
CA ALA A 132 1.38 -10.17 -20.50
C ALA A 132 2.26 -9.84 -19.28
N SER A 133 2.73 -10.85 -18.53
CA SER A 133 3.63 -10.61 -17.40
C SER A 133 4.96 -10.01 -17.85
N VAL A 134 5.51 -10.52 -18.96
CA VAL A 134 6.75 -9.98 -19.54
C VAL A 134 6.55 -8.54 -20.06
N THR A 135 5.45 -8.25 -20.77
CA THR A 135 5.13 -6.90 -21.23
C THR A 135 4.95 -5.94 -20.04
N ALA A 136 4.23 -6.37 -19.00
CA ALA A 136 4.06 -5.59 -17.78
C ALA A 136 5.41 -5.26 -17.10
N LEU A 137 6.30 -6.25 -17.03
CA LEU A 137 7.65 -6.09 -16.48
C LEU A 137 8.47 -5.09 -17.29
N LEU A 138 8.48 -5.22 -18.62
CA LEU A 138 9.23 -4.32 -19.51
C LEU A 138 8.70 -2.88 -19.44
N LEU A 139 7.39 -2.69 -19.40
CA LEU A 139 6.78 -1.37 -19.25
C LEU A 139 7.13 -0.73 -17.90
N ALA A 140 7.02 -1.49 -16.81
CA ALA A 140 7.31 -0.97 -15.47
C ALA A 140 8.80 -0.64 -15.31
N LEU A 141 9.70 -1.51 -15.76
CA LEU A 141 11.14 -1.24 -15.72
C LEU A 141 11.55 -0.11 -16.67
N GLY A 142 11.01 -0.09 -17.88
CA GLY A 142 11.23 1.00 -18.85
C GLY A 142 10.76 2.35 -18.29
N GLY A 143 9.58 2.36 -17.65
CA GLY A 143 9.05 3.54 -16.97
C GLY A 143 9.95 4.02 -15.83
N ALA A 144 10.48 3.12 -15.01
CA ALA A 144 11.43 3.47 -13.95
C ALA A 144 12.73 4.05 -14.54
N VAL A 145 13.24 3.48 -15.63
CA VAL A 145 14.43 4.00 -16.32
C VAL A 145 14.16 5.41 -16.86
N VAL A 146 13.02 5.64 -17.53
CA VAL A 146 12.66 6.98 -18.06
C VAL A 146 12.55 7.99 -16.93
N MET A 147 11.91 7.63 -15.81
CA MET A 147 11.74 8.50 -14.66
C MET A 147 13.08 8.88 -14.02
N LEU A 148 14.00 7.91 -13.90
CA LEU A 148 15.31 8.10 -13.29
C LEU A 148 16.36 8.65 -14.26
N TRP A 149 16.02 8.80 -15.55
CA TRP A 149 16.99 9.24 -16.56
C TRP A 149 17.50 10.66 -16.25
N PRO A 150 18.79 10.82 -15.92
CA PRO A 150 19.30 12.10 -15.43
C PRO A 150 19.56 13.12 -16.54
N GLY A 151 19.29 12.78 -17.81
CA GLY A 151 19.73 13.57 -18.95
C GLY A 151 21.26 13.62 -19.00
N GLN A 152 21.81 14.82 -18.86
CA GLN A 152 23.29 15.04 -18.78
C GLN A 152 23.80 15.08 -17.33
N ALA A 153 22.92 15.02 -16.33
CA ALA A 153 23.30 15.01 -14.91
C ALA A 153 23.65 13.58 -14.43
N ALA A 154 24.34 13.44 -13.30
CA ALA A 154 24.57 12.14 -12.69
C ALA A 154 23.27 11.54 -12.16
N LEU A 155 23.11 10.22 -12.31
CA LEU A 155 21.97 9.50 -11.76
C LEU A 155 21.95 9.66 -10.23
N GLN A 156 20.92 10.32 -9.70
CA GLN A 156 20.73 10.48 -8.26
C GLN A 156 19.59 9.60 -7.79
N ILE A 157 19.96 8.51 -7.10
CA ILE A 157 19.01 7.68 -6.35
C ILE A 157 19.01 8.20 -4.92
N LEU A 158 17.87 8.73 -4.49
CA LEU A 158 17.69 9.25 -3.13
C LEU A 158 17.35 8.12 -2.16
N PRO A 159 17.69 8.24 -0.87
CA PRO A 159 17.28 7.24 0.13
C PRO A 159 15.76 7.00 0.16
N ALA A 160 14.96 8.03 -0.07
CA ALA A 160 13.50 7.92 -0.15
C ALA A 160 13.01 7.08 -1.34
N ASP A 161 13.73 7.09 -2.47
CA ASP A 161 13.43 6.23 -3.62
C ASP A 161 13.59 4.75 -3.25
N LEU A 162 14.67 4.43 -2.52
CA LEU A 162 14.91 3.08 -2.01
C LEU A 162 13.82 2.65 -1.02
N LEU A 163 13.34 3.57 -0.17
CA LEU A 163 12.24 3.30 0.73
C LEU A 163 10.94 2.98 -0.05
N GLY A 164 10.64 3.74 -1.10
CA GLY A 164 9.53 3.45 -2.01
C GLY A 164 9.64 2.07 -2.67
N LEU A 165 10.84 1.73 -3.15
CA LEU A 165 11.12 0.43 -3.77
C LEU A 165 10.97 -0.74 -2.78
N ILE A 166 11.56 -0.62 -1.58
CA ILE A 166 11.43 -1.60 -0.49
C ILE A 166 9.97 -1.76 -0.08
N ALA A 167 9.24 -0.67 0.03
CA ALA A 167 7.81 -0.69 0.35
C ALA A 167 7.01 -1.47 -0.70
N GLY A 168 7.25 -1.23 -2.00
CA GLY A 168 6.61 -1.94 -3.09
C GLY A 168 6.94 -3.43 -3.12
N MET A 169 8.19 -3.80 -2.85
CA MET A 169 8.63 -5.19 -2.75
C MET A 169 7.96 -5.90 -1.55
N ALA A 170 7.95 -5.27 -0.39
CA ALA A 170 7.32 -5.81 0.81
C ALA A 170 5.79 -5.92 0.66
N PHE A 171 5.15 -4.98 -0.04
CA PHE A 171 3.74 -5.05 -0.40
C PHE A 171 3.44 -6.25 -1.30
N ALA A 172 4.27 -6.50 -2.31
CA ALA A 172 4.15 -7.68 -3.16
C ALA A 172 4.27 -8.98 -2.35
N ALA A 173 5.25 -9.05 -1.44
CA ALA A 173 5.41 -10.19 -0.54
C ALA A 173 4.19 -10.40 0.37
N THR A 174 3.60 -9.32 0.89
CA THR A 174 2.33 -9.37 1.66
C THR A 174 1.20 -9.97 0.83
N ASN A 175 1.05 -9.52 -0.42
CA ASN A 175 0.00 -10.02 -1.31
C ASN A 175 0.15 -11.52 -1.61
N ILE A 176 1.38 -12.01 -1.79
CA ILE A 176 1.66 -13.44 -1.95
C ILE A 176 1.26 -14.23 -0.69
N GLN A 177 1.64 -13.73 0.50
CA GLN A 177 1.30 -14.40 1.77
C GLN A 177 -0.22 -14.39 2.04
N VAL A 178 -0.90 -13.27 1.81
CA VAL A 178 -2.36 -13.15 1.92
C VAL A 178 -3.06 -14.10 0.95
N ARG A 179 -2.50 -14.30 -0.25
CA ARG A 179 -3.00 -15.26 -1.24
C ARG A 179 -2.81 -16.72 -0.81
N HIS A 180 -1.66 -17.06 -0.21
CA HIS A 180 -1.44 -18.37 0.39
C HIS A 180 -2.35 -18.65 1.58
N ALA A 181 -2.64 -17.63 2.37
CA ALA A 181 -3.49 -17.72 3.55
C ALA A 181 -4.97 -17.44 3.24
N ARG A 182 -5.54 -17.99 2.13
CA ARG A 182 -6.94 -17.75 1.73
C ARG A 182 -7.95 -18.16 2.80
N TRP A 183 -7.64 -19.24 3.53
CA TRP A 183 -8.45 -19.80 4.62
C TRP A 183 -8.47 -18.91 5.88
N LEU A 184 -7.53 -17.98 6.01
CA LEU A 184 -7.48 -17.08 7.16
C LEU A 184 -8.57 -15.99 7.05
N PRO A 185 -9.35 -15.72 8.12
CA PRO A 185 -10.38 -14.68 8.09
C PRO A 185 -9.81 -13.30 7.68
N LEU A 186 -10.57 -12.58 6.85
CA LEU A 186 -10.14 -11.27 6.33
C LEU A 186 -9.77 -10.30 7.47
N ARG A 187 -10.58 -10.28 8.54
CA ARG A 187 -10.33 -9.42 9.71
C ARG A 187 -8.99 -9.69 10.40
N ILE A 188 -8.55 -10.95 10.41
CA ILE A 188 -7.23 -11.31 10.97
C ILE A 188 -6.11 -10.88 10.02
N LYS A 189 -6.27 -11.02 8.71
CA LYS A 189 -5.30 -10.53 7.72
C LYS A 189 -5.14 -9.01 7.78
N THR A 190 -6.24 -8.28 7.91
CA THR A 190 -6.23 -6.81 8.07
C THR A 190 -5.57 -6.40 9.39
N LEU A 191 -5.93 -7.06 10.50
CA LEU A 191 -5.29 -6.83 11.80
C LEU A 191 -3.77 -7.08 11.71
N ALA A 192 -3.35 -8.20 11.14
CA ALA A 192 -1.94 -8.53 10.95
C ALA A 192 -1.21 -7.47 10.12
N ALA A 193 -1.85 -7.01 9.02
CA ALA A 193 -1.28 -5.99 8.15
C ALA A 193 -1.04 -4.65 8.87
N TRP A 194 -1.90 -4.28 9.81
CA TRP A 194 -1.70 -3.06 10.59
C TRP A 194 -0.73 -3.25 11.75
N ALA A 195 -0.78 -4.41 12.44
CA ALA A 195 -0.03 -4.66 13.66
C ALA A 195 1.49 -4.71 13.44
N GLY A 196 1.99 -4.98 12.24
CA GLY A 196 3.43 -5.09 11.98
C GLY A 196 4.17 -3.76 12.06
N ALA A 197 3.57 -2.68 11.54
CA ALA A 197 4.22 -1.38 11.46
C ALA A 197 4.52 -0.73 12.83
N PRO A 198 3.66 -0.77 13.86
CA PRO A 198 4.00 -0.27 15.18
C PRO A 198 5.26 -0.89 15.76
N PHE A 199 5.41 -2.21 15.64
CA PHE A 199 6.58 -2.91 16.16
C PHE A 199 7.85 -2.58 15.37
N LEU A 200 7.76 -2.57 14.03
CA LEU A 200 8.91 -2.27 13.19
C LEU A 200 9.34 -0.81 13.32
N ALA A 201 8.41 0.14 13.30
CA ALA A 201 8.72 1.55 13.42
C ALA A 201 9.26 1.90 14.80
N ALA A 202 8.61 1.45 15.89
CA ALA A 202 9.08 1.67 17.25
C ALA A 202 10.41 0.96 17.53
N GLY A 203 10.57 -0.28 17.04
CA GLY A 203 11.83 -1.01 17.14
C GLY A 203 12.96 -0.31 16.40
N SER A 204 12.73 0.18 15.20
CA SER A 204 13.70 0.96 14.42
C SER A 204 14.06 2.28 15.13
N ALA A 205 13.07 2.98 15.69
CA ALA A 205 13.28 4.21 16.46
C ALA A 205 14.18 3.94 17.68
N GLY A 206 13.93 2.83 18.40
CA GLY A 206 14.76 2.42 19.54
C GLY A 206 16.19 2.08 19.15
N VAL A 207 16.40 1.34 18.05
CA VAL A 207 17.75 0.99 17.54
C VAL A 207 18.52 2.24 17.10
N LEU A 208 17.83 3.21 16.50
CA LEU A 208 18.43 4.48 16.06
C LEU A 208 18.59 5.50 17.21
N GLY A 209 18.23 5.15 18.44
CA GLY A 209 18.33 6.05 19.59
C GLY A 209 17.40 7.28 19.50
N MET A 210 16.33 7.20 18.70
CA MET A 210 15.37 8.30 18.54
C MET A 210 14.51 8.41 19.81
N ALA A 211 14.77 9.45 20.62
CA ALA A 211 13.99 9.69 21.81
C ALA A 211 12.51 9.93 21.46
N LEU A 212 11.61 9.26 22.17
CA LEU A 212 10.22 9.65 22.19
C LEU A 212 10.08 10.88 23.07
N VAL A 213 9.91 12.05 22.45
CA VAL A 213 9.52 13.23 23.20
C VAL A 213 8.00 13.15 23.37
N PRO A 214 7.51 12.88 24.59
CA PRO A 214 6.09 12.64 24.79
C PRO A 214 5.32 13.99 24.75
N ASP A 215 4.87 14.37 23.57
CA ASP A 215 3.78 15.33 23.43
C ASP A 215 2.45 14.57 23.33
N PRO A 216 1.63 14.57 24.40
CA PRO A 216 0.38 13.82 24.43
C PRO A 216 -0.58 14.22 23.29
N ARG A 217 -0.53 15.48 22.84
CA ARG A 217 -1.38 15.98 21.77
C ARG A 217 -1.00 15.38 20.42
N SER A 218 0.27 15.38 20.08
CA SER A 218 0.78 14.80 18.82
C SER A 218 0.56 13.28 18.79
N ILE A 219 0.76 12.59 19.92
CA ILE A 219 0.46 11.15 20.04
C ILE A 219 -1.03 10.88 19.85
N ALA A 220 -1.91 11.66 20.51
CA ALA A 220 -3.36 11.50 20.38
C ALA A 220 -3.83 11.75 18.94
N LEU A 221 -3.28 12.76 18.26
CA LEU A 221 -3.56 13.03 16.85
C LEU A 221 -3.09 11.88 15.94
N ALA A 222 -1.91 11.35 16.17
CA ALA A 222 -1.40 10.21 15.40
C ALA A 222 -2.30 8.96 15.56
N LEU A 223 -2.70 8.64 16.81
CA LEU A 223 -3.65 7.56 17.07
C LEU A 223 -5.00 7.81 16.38
N LEU A 224 -5.51 9.04 16.43
CA LEU A 224 -6.77 9.41 15.77
C LEU A 224 -6.69 9.28 14.25
N VAL A 225 -5.60 9.72 13.64
CA VAL A 225 -5.34 9.52 12.19
C VAL A 225 -5.38 8.02 11.85
N GLY A 226 -4.77 7.18 12.69
CA GLY A 226 -4.81 5.72 12.53
C GLY A 226 -6.21 5.14 12.67
N MET A 227 -6.91 5.52 13.72
CA MET A 227 -8.27 5.01 14.00
C MET A 227 -9.27 5.42 12.92
N VAL A 228 -9.19 6.65 12.41
CA VAL A 228 -10.16 7.20 11.46
C VAL A 228 -9.68 7.06 10.02
N MET A 229 -8.58 7.73 9.66
CA MET A 229 -8.15 7.82 8.26
C MET A 229 -7.66 6.47 7.73
N MET A 230 -6.73 5.80 8.42
CA MET A 230 -6.21 4.49 7.98
C MET A 230 -7.33 3.43 7.90
N THR A 231 -8.25 3.42 8.86
CA THR A 231 -9.39 2.53 8.84
C THR A 231 -10.33 2.85 7.67
N ALA A 232 -10.66 4.13 7.45
CA ALA A 232 -11.49 4.58 6.34
C ALA A 232 -10.88 4.20 4.98
N MET A 233 -9.57 4.48 4.78
CA MET A 233 -8.83 4.11 3.57
C MET A 233 -8.94 2.61 3.28
N THR A 234 -8.66 1.78 4.28
CA THR A 234 -8.67 0.32 4.12
C THR A 234 -10.08 -0.21 3.85
N VAL A 235 -11.08 0.24 4.60
CA VAL A 235 -12.48 -0.23 4.46
C VAL A 235 -13.05 0.18 3.11
N THR A 236 -12.86 1.42 2.69
CA THR A 236 -13.40 1.93 1.42
C THR A 236 -12.74 1.24 0.22
N VAL A 237 -11.42 1.03 0.24
CA VAL A 237 -10.73 0.23 -0.79
C VAL A 237 -11.27 -1.21 -0.79
N GLN A 238 -11.43 -1.86 0.36
CA GLN A 238 -11.98 -3.22 0.42
C GLN A 238 -13.40 -3.32 -0.13
N ILE A 239 -14.28 -2.36 0.16
CA ILE A 239 -15.63 -2.31 -0.41
C ILE A 239 -15.56 -2.26 -1.93
N GLY A 240 -14.70 -1.40 -2.49
CA GLY A 240 -14.55 -1.26 -3.91
C GLY A 240 -13.99 -2.51 -4.60
N VAL A 241 -12.83 -3.00 -4.15
CA VAL A 241 -12.15 -4.15 -4.79
C VAL A 241 -12.90 -5.48 -4.64
N THR A 242 -13.78 -5.61 -3.64
CA THR A 242 -14.58 -6.82 -3.47
C THR A 242 -15.85 -6.83 -4.33
N ARG A 243 -16.38 -5.65 -4.68
CA ARG A 243 -17.65 -5.50 -5.41
C ARG A 243 -17.46 -5.17 -6.89
N LEU A 244 -16.33 -4.58 -7.26
CA LEU A 244 -16.02 -4.23 -8.66
C LEU A 244 -15.20 -5.32 -9.36
N PRO A 245 -15.34 -5.46 -10.69
CA PRO A 245 -14.40 -6.25 -11.47
C PRO A 245 -12.98 -5.74 -11.30
N VAL A 246 -11.99 -6.65 -11.26
CA VAL A 246 -10.57 -6.30 -11.07
C VAL A 246 -10.10 -5.21 -12.04
N ARG A 247 -10.55 -5.25 -13.29
CA ARG A 247 -10.22 -4.25 -14.30
C ARG A 247 -10.66 -2.84 -13.90
N GLN A 248 -11.89 -2.70 -13.41
CA GLN A 248 -12.41 -1.40 -12.99
C GLN A 248 -11.72 -0.91 -11.71
N SER A 249 -11.55 -1.77 -10.72
CA SER A 249 -10.88 -1.37 -9.47
C SER A 249 -9.43 -0.98 -9.69
N SER A 250 -8.70 -1.67 -10.58
CA SER A 250 -7.31 -1.30 -10.91
C SER A 250 -7.21 0.09 -11.56
N VAL A 251 -8.14 0.42 -12.47
CA VAL A 251 -8.17 1.76 -13.10
C VAL A 251 -8.49 2.84 -12.08
N ILE A 252 -9.47 2.59 -11.20
CA ILE A 252 -9.87 3.57 -10.17
C ILE A 252 -8.74 3.78 -9.15
N LEU A 253 -8.00 2.73 -8.78
CA LEU A 253 -6.87 2.84 -7.86
C LEU A 253 -5.72 3.70 -8.39
N ILE A 254 -5.58 3.86 -9.73
CA ILE A 254 -4.63 4.81 -10.30
C ILE A 254 -4.90 6.25 -9.85
N PHE A 255 -6.15 6.55 -9.49
CA PHE A 255 -6.51 7.85 -8.97
C PHE A 255 -5.77 8.22 -7.67
N GLU A 256 -5.30 7.23 -6.91
CA GLU A 256 -4.40 7.44 -5.77
C GLU A 256 -3.13 8.19 -6.18
N LEU A 257 -2.49 7.76 -7.27
CA LEU A 257 -1.28 8.43 -7.78
C LEU A 257 -1.58 9.88 -8.22
N VAL A 258 -2.70 10.07 -8.91
CA VAL A 258 -3.14 11.41 -9.34
C VAL A 258 -3.43 12.30 -8.12
N ALA A 259 -4.17 11.77 -7.15
CA ALA A 259 -4.48 12.50 -5.91
C ALA A 259 -3.21 12.83 -5.10
N GLY A 260 -2.25 11.90 -5.03
CA GLY A 260 -0.96 12.11 -4.39
C GLY A 260 -0.13 13.20 -5.08
N ALA A 261 0.03 13.10 -6.40
CA ALA A 261 0.78 14.08 -7.17
C ALA A 261 0.17 15.48 -7.13
N LEU A 262 -1.16 15.59 -7.29
CA LEU A 262 -1.86 16.87 -7.23
C LEU A 262 -1.83 17.48 -5.83
N SER A 263 -2.02 16.67 -4.79
CA SER A 263 -1.95 17.15 -3.41
C SER A 263 -0.52 17.58 -3.02
N ALA A 264 0.50 16.87 -3.48
CA ALA A 264 1.90 17.22 -3.25
C ALA A 264 2.28 18.51 -3.98
N ALA A 265 1.85 18.67 -5.25
CA ALA A 265 2.07 19.89 -6.01
C ALA A 265 1.41 21.10 -5.33
N TRP A 266 0.19 20.94 -4.85
CA TRP A 266 -0.58 22.05 -4.26
C TRP A 266 -0.19 22.37 -2.82
N LEU A 267 0.04 21.36 -1.98
CA LEU A 267 0.27 21.56 -0.54
C LEU A 267 1.76 21.59 -0.17
N ALA A 268 2.63 20.92 -0.95
CA ALA A 268 4.06 20.86 -0.68
C ALA A 268 4.92 21.58 -1.74
N GLY A 269 4.32 22.06 -2.84
CA GLY A 269 5.04 22.71 -3.94
C GLY A 269 5.89 21.74 -4.77
N GLU A 270 5.64 20.43 -4.68
CA GLU A 270 6.36 19.40 -5.43
C GLU A 270 5.80 19.31 -6.86
N LEU A 271 6.59 19.67 -7.87
CA LEU A 271 6.18 19.59 -9.27
C LEU A 271 6.90 18.46 -9.97
N LEU A 272 6.15 17.54 -10.55
CA LEU A 272 6.71 16.47 -11.37
C LEU A 272 7.22 17.02 -12.70
N GLU A 273 8.42 16.58 -13.09
CA GLU A 273 8.96 16.80 -14.41
C GLU A 273 8.22 15.92 -15.46
N ILE A 274 8.28 16.35 -16.74
CA ILE A 274 7.65 15.59 -17.85
C ILE A 274 8.11 14.13 -17.90
N ARG A 275 9.40 13.89 -17.65
CA ARG A 275 9.96 12.51 -17.61
C ARG A 275 9.33 11.65 -16.52
N GLU A 276 9.01 12.22 -15.36
CA GLU A 276 8.37 11.51 -14.25
C GLU A 276 6.92 11.18 -14.57
N TRP A 277 6.21 12.07 -15.28
CA TRP A 277 4.88 11.79 -15.81
C TRP A 277 4.90 10.64 -16.83
N ILE A 278 5.85 10.66 -17.79
CA ILE A 278 5.97 9.60 -18.80
C ILE A 278 6.34 8.27 -18.14
N GLY A 279 7.37 8.27 -17.27
CA GLY A 279 7.79 7.07 -16.56
C GLY A 279 6.69 6.49 -15.67
N GLY A 280 5.97 7.35 -14.95
CA GLY A 280 4.82 6.98 -14.13
C GLY A 280 3.69 6.36 -14.95
N ALA A 281 3.35 6.95 -16.10
CA ALA A 281 2.35 6.40 -17.00
C ALA A 281 2.73 4.99 -17.50
N LEU A 282 3.99 4.76 -17.85
CA LEU A 282 4.49 3.43 -18.26
C LEU A 282 4.40 2.41 -17.12
N ILE A 283 4.78 2.78 -15.89
CA ILE A 283 4.67 1.91 -14.70
C ILE A 283 3.22 1.53 -14.45
N VAL A 284 2.32 2.50 -14.49
CA VAL A 284 0.88 2.30 -14.30
C VAL A 284 0.30 1.39 -15.39
N CYS A 285 0.65 1.62 -16.65
CA CYS A 285 0.23 0.75 -17.76
C CYS A 285 0.73 -0.70 -17.57
N GLY A 286 1.98 -0.86 -17.14
CA GLY A 286 2.53 -2.17 -16.78
C GLY A 286 1.73 -2.86 -15.68
N GLY A 287 1.40 -2.14 -14.60
CA GLY A 287 0.57 -2.63 -13.51
C GLY A 287 -0.83 -3.05 -13.97
N MET A 288 -1.46 -2.27 -14.84
CA MET A 288 -2.78 -2.60 -15.41
C MET A 288 -2.74 -3.88 -16.25
N ILE A 289 -1.74 -4.04 -17.11
CA ILE A 289 -1.56 -5.25 -17.94
C ILE A 289 -1.34 -6.48 -17.06
N ALA A 290 -0.53 -6.38 -16.00
CA ALA A 290 -0.31 -7.47 -15.04
C ALA A 290 -1.62 -7.88 -14.33
N GLY A 291 -2.48 -6.92 -14.00
CA GLY A 291 -3.77 -7.15 -13.33
C GLY A 291 -4.86 -7.70 -14.26
N TRP A 292 -4.81 -7.37 -15.55
CA TRP A 292 -5.88 -7.66 -16.52
C TRP A 292 -6.08 -9.15 -16.81
N ARG A 293 -5.00 -9.94 -16.89
CA ARG A 293 -5.03 -11.32 -17.41
C ARG A 293 -5.18 -12.45 -16.38
N ARG A 294 -5.42 -12.18 -15.11
CA ARG A 294 -5.57 -13.22 -14.07
C ARG A 294 -6.89 -14.01 -14.08
N ARG A 295 -7.72 -13.93 -15.13
CA ARG A 295 -9.02 -14.62 -15.22
C ARG A 295 -9.12 -15.71 -16.29
N GLY A 296 -8.02 -16.31 -16.67
CA GLY A 296 -8.05 -17.37 -17.69
C GLY A 296 -7.37 -18.64 -17.22
N HIS A 297 -7.76 -19.18 -16.07
CA HIS A 297 -7.61 -20.62 -15.73
C HIS A 297 -8.48 -20.92 -14.52
#